data_3f23c96e98b7636d1e2513b1500032e8
#
_entry.id   3f23c96e98b7636d1e2513b1500032e8
#
_cell.length_a   1.000
_cell.length_b   1.000
_cell.length_c   1.000
_cell.angle_alpha   90.00
_cell.angle_beta   90.00
_cell.angle_gamma   90.00
#
_symmetry.space_group_name_H-M   'P 1'
#
loop_
_entity.id
_entity.type
_entity.pdbx_description
1 polymer ?
#
loop_
_entity_poly.entity_id
_entity_poly.type
_entity_poly.pdbx_seq_one_letter_code
_entity_poly.pdbx_strand_id
1 'polypeptide(L)'
;MVALKNIDFVGRWRVWFAVSGVFLLICVGAIALGGFNPGIDFTGGSAFTASEVQGSPSTAEVREALPGDLGDRSIVQSVGEDGYEVRTPVLSEEGYTDAEVRQALEEELGAEVSVTSISPTFGGQIRTQALQSVAAALAIIVLFISVRFEFSFAMAAMVALIHDIFITMGFYAIVGREVNLVTVVAVLTVLGYSLYDTIIIFDRIRENAPEAGYNRQRYEELANNSIRQVVMRSIYTSVCTLIPVVALLIFGESTLSDFAFALLVGIAAGTYSSIFIAAPVLCLYKAWRAGRVGSGRRRAAQSASS
;
A
#
# COMPACT_ATOMS: atom_id res chain seq x y z
N MET A 1 -9.87 -4.71 -27.31
CA MET A 1 -10.28 -6.10 -27.03
C MET A 1 -9.36 -7.17 -27.62
N VAL A 2 -8.75 -6.96 -28.78
CA VAL A 2 -7.88 -7.99 -29.45
C VAL A 2 -6.56 -8.23 -28.69
N ALA A 3 -5.97 -7.22 -28.07
CA ALA A 3 -4.65 -7.31 -27.43
C ALA A 3 -4.60 -8.26 -26.21
N LEU A 4 -5.67 -8.36 -25.41
CA LEU A 4 -5.71 -9.19 -24.20
C LEU A 4 -5.89 -10.69 -24.50
N LYS A 5 -6.37 -11.06 -25.69
CA LYS A 5 -6.55 -12.47 -26.08
C LYS A 5 -5.22 -13.26 -26.18
N ASN A 6 -4.11 -12.55 -26.44
CA ASN A 6 -2.80 -13.17 -26.69
C ASN A 6 -1.84 -13.08 -25.47
N ILE A 7 -2.28 -12.47 -24.36
CA ILE A 7 -1.43 -12.36 -23.16
C ILE A 7 -1.46 -13.70 -22.41
N ASP A 8 -0.28 -14.24 -22.17
CA ASP A 8 -0.08 -15.37 -21.27
C ASP A 8 0.25 -14.85 -19.86
N PHE A 9 -0.79 -14.81 -19.00
CA PHE A 9 -0.70 -14.27 -17.65
C PHE A 9 0.08 -15.20 -16.71
N VAL A 10 -0.11 -16.50 -16.84
CA VAL A 10 0.44 -17.51 -15.94
C VAL A 10 1.72 -18.13 -16.47
N GLY A 11 1.80 -18.49 -17.75
CA GLY A 11 2.98 -19.14 -18.32
C GLY A 11 4.22 -18.23 -18.33
N ARG A 12 4.03 -16.90 -18.46
CA ARG A 12 5.10 -15.91 -18.40
C ARG A 12 5.37 -15.38 -16.97
N TRP A 13 5.04 -16.14 -15.93
CA TRP A 13 5.20 -15.74 -14.54
C TRP A 13 6.60 -15.17 -14.20
N ARG A 14 7.66 -15.69 -14.82
CA ARG A 14 9.04 -15.21 -14.61
C ARG A 14 9.20 -13.75 -15.00
N VAL A 15 8.55 -13.32 -16.08
CA VAL A 15 8.61 -11.92 -16.54
C VAL A 15 7.86 -11.03 -15.57
N TRP A 16 6.65 -11.42 -15.16
CA TRP A 16 5.85 -10.64 -14.22
C TRP A 16 6.51 -10.53 -12.84
N PHE A 17 7.09 -11.63 -12.36
CA PHE A 17 7.83 -11.63 -11.09
C PHE A 17 9.14 -10.85 -11.20
N ALA A 18 9.82 -10.84 -12.33
CA ALA A 18 11.00 -10.00 -12.55
C ALA A 18 10.62 -8.52 -12.53
N VAL A 19 9.55 -8.12 -13.22
CA VAL A 19 9.04 -6.75 -13.20
C VAL A 19 8.65 -6.34 -11.77
N SER A 20 7.83 -7.13 -11.08
CA SER A 20 7.46 -6.86 -9.69
C SER A 20 8.66 -6.85 -8.76
N GLY A 21 9.62 -7.77 -8.97
CA GLY A 21 10.85 -7.85 -8.19
C GLY A 21 11.70 -6.59 -8.30
N VAL A 22 11.82 -6.02 -9.50
CA VAL A 22 12.52 -4.74 -9.73
C VAL A 22 11.80 -3.61 -9.00
N PHE A 23 10.47 -3.50 -9.14
CA PHE A 23 9.70 -2.49 -8.44
C PHE A 23 9.80 -2.64 -6.91
N LEU A 24 9.68 -3.87 -6.39
CA LEU A 24 9.85 -4.14 -4.96
C LEU A 24 11.26 -3.79 -4.48
N LEU A 25 12.31 -4.10 -5.24
CA LEU A 25 13.68 -3.74 -4.89
C LEU A 25 13.87 -2.22 -4.84
N ILE A 26 13.29 -1.47 -5.79
CA ILE A 26 13.31 -0.01 -5.77
C ILE A 26 12.56 0.51 -4.53
N CYS A 27 11.37 -0.01 -4.26
CA CYS A 27 10.55 0.38 -3.11
C CYS A 27 11.24 0.07 -1.77
N VAL A 28 11.75 -1.15 -1.61
CA VAL A 28 12.49 -1.56 -0.40
C VAL A 28 13.79 -0.77 -0.25
N GLY A 29 14.49 -0.51 -1.36
CA GLY A 29 15.67 0.33 -1.39
C GLY A 29 15.36 1.77 -0.95
N ALA A 30 14.28 2.36 -1.45
CA ALA A 30 13.84 3.70 -1.04
C ALA A 30 13.50 3.75 0.46
N ILE A 31 12.79 2.73 0.98
CA ILE A 31 12.48 2.62 2.41
C ILE A 31 13.75 2.47 3.25
N ALA A 32 14.72 1.67 2.78
CA ALA A 32 15.94 1.38 3.54
C ALA A 32 16.95 2.55 3.54
N LEU A 33 17.03 3.29 2.43
CA LEU A 33 18.00 4.37 2.23
C LEU A 33 17.44 5.75 2.59
N GLY A 34 16.17 6.01 2.22
CA GLY A 34 15.50 7.29 2.48
C GLY A 34 14.68 7.30 3.77
N GLY A 35 14.35 6.11 4.28
CA GLY A 35 13.46 5.97 5.42
C GLY A 35 11.99 6.27 5.11
N PHE A 36 11.14 6.09 6.09
CA PHE A 36 9.80 6.65 6.10
C PHE A 36 9.86 8.07 6.67
N ASN A 37 8.98 8.92 6.19
CA ASN A 37 8.67 10.19 6.81
C ASN A 37 7.43 10.00 7.73
N PRO A 38 7.63 9.56 8.99
CA PRO A 38 6.49 9.31 9.88
C PRO A 38 5.91 10.63 10.36
N GLY A 39 4.59 10.76 10.30
CA GLY A 39 3.88 11.90 10.79
C GLY A 39 3.90 12.03 12.31
N ILE A 40 3.50 13.19 12.77
CA ILE A 40 3.35 13.47 14.22
C ILE A 40 2.39 12.49 14.90
N ASP A 41 1.48 11.87 14.17
CA ASP A 41 0.62 10.79 14.65
C ASP A 41 1.41 9.64 15.28
N PHE A 42 2.61 9.37 14.77
CA PHE A 42 3.45 8.23 15.18
C PHE A 42 4.66 8.62 16.02
N THR A 43 5.18 9.83 15.81
CA THR A 43 6.39 10.34 16.51
C THR A 43 6.04 11.19 17.70
N GLY A 44 4.88 11.81 17.72
CA GLY A 44 4.58 12.98 18.53
C GLY A 44 5.18 14.24 17.90
N GLY A 45 4.81 15.39 18.42
CA GLY A 45 5.22 16.69 17.91
C GLY A 45 4.02 17.60 17.65
N SER A 46 4.27 18.74 17.02
CA SER A 46 3.23 19.73 16.69
C SER A 46 3.21 20.02 15.19
N ALA A 47 2.03 20.10 14.62
CA ALA A 47 1.79 20.55 13.26
C ALA A 47 1.09 21.90 13.29
N PHE A 48 1.64 22.86 12.60
CA PHE A 48 1.14 24.21 12.41
C PHE A 48 0.68 24.35 10.96
N THR A 49 -0.59 24.65 10.75
CA THR A 49 -1.15 24.84 9.42
C THR A 49 -1.55 26.30 9.25
N ALA A 50 -0.85 26.98 8.33
CA ALA A 50 -1.16 28.33 7.90
C ALA A 50 -1.95 28.28 6.58
N SER A 51 -3.05 29.00 6.50
CA SER A 51 -3.89 29.10 5.29
C SER A 51 -3.98 30.58 4.87
N GLU A 52 -4.17 30.83 3.56
CA GLU A 52 -4.31 32.17 3.01
C GLU A 52 -3.08 33.07 3.27
N VAL A 53 -1.88 32.50 3.16
CA VAL A 53 -0.62 33.20 3.39
C VAL A 53 -0.37 34.21 2.27
N GLN A 54 -0.11 35.46 2.64
CA GLN A 54 0.15 36.53 1.68
C GLN A 54 1.59 36.49 1.19
N GLY A 55 1.77 36.76 -0.11
CA GLY A 55 3.12 36.91 -0.69
C GLY A 55 3.81 35.62 -1.12
N SER A 56 3.22 34.45 -0.89
CA SER A 56 3.77 33.13 -1.30
C SER A 56 5.25 32.94 -0.94
N PRO A 57 5.66 33.05 0.35
CA PRO A 57 7.04 32.87 0.79
C PRO A 57 7.56 31.48 0.40
N SER A 58 8.85 31.33 0.17
CA SER A 58 9.45 30.02 -0.05
C SER A 58 9.43 29.19 1.24
N THR A 59 9.46 27.86 1.11
CA THR A 59 9.55 26.97 2.30
C THR A 59 10.83 27.22 3.12
N ALA A 60 11.86 27.82 2.53
CA ALA A 60 13.07 28.23 3.25
C ALA A 60 12.80 29.45 4.14
N GLU A 61 12.09 30.46 3.62
CA GLU A 61 11.68 31.65 4.40
C GLU A 61 10.77 31.28 5.56
N VAL A 62 9.78 30.40 5.31
CA VAL A 62 8.91 29.87 6.39
C VAL A 62 9.71 29.11 7.45
N ARG A 63 10.79 28.42 7.04
CA ARG A 63 11.68 27.73 7.99
C ARG A 63 12.51 28.71 8.83
N GLU A 64 12.95 29.80 8.24
CA GLU A 64 13.70 30.84 8.94
C GLU A 64 12.85 31.65 9.93
N ALA A 65 11.53 31.66 9.74
CA ALA A 65 10.55 32.26 10.67
C ALA A 65 10.44 31.49 12.00
N LEU A 66 10.88 30.26 12.06
CA LEU A 66 10.83 29.46 13.26
C LEU A 66 11.90 29.89 14.28
N PRO A 67 11.58 29.90 15.59
CA PRO A 67 12.51 30.36 16.61
C PRO A 67 13.73 29.43 16.75
N GLY A 68 14.93 30.06 16.86
CA GLY A 68 16.19 29.39 17.13
C GLY A 68 16.63 28.42 16.04
N ASP A 69 16.99 27.20 16.41
CA ASP A 69 17.40 26.10 15.51
C ASP A 69 16.24 25.17 15.14
N LEU A 70 15.01 25.50 15.56
CA LEU A 70 13.83 24.69 15.33
C LEU A 70 13.54 24.52 13.82
N GLY A 71 13.89 25.53 13.01
CA GLY A 71 13.73 25.49 11.56
C GLY A 71 14.50 24.34 10.89
N ASP A 72 15.72 24.08 11.33
CA ASP A 72 16.57 22.99 10.76
C ASP A 72 16.03 21.59 11.08
N ARG A 73 15.25 21.50 12.15
CA ARG A 73 14.67 20.23 12.66
C ARG A 73 13.20 20.07 12.30
N SER A 74 12.62 21.08 11.67
CA SER A 74 11.21 21.11 11.25
C SER A 74 11.06 20.78 9.78
N ILE A 75 9.94 20.16 9.46
CA ILE A 75 9.55 19.87 8.08
C ILE A 75 8.54 20.93 7.65
N VAL A 76 8.89 21.69 6.61
CA VAL A 76 8.02 22.71 6.03
C VAL A 76 7.57 22.24 4.66
N GLN A 77 6.27 22.20 4.44
CA GLN A 77 5.65 21.81 3.18
C GLN A 77 4.62 22.84 2.72
N SER A 78 4.57 23.13 1.43
CA SER A 78 3.49 23.94 0.85
C SER A 78 2.24 23.07 0.68
N VAL A 79 1.08 23.62 1.02
CA VAL A 79 -0.23 22.96 0.97
C VAL A 79 -1.19 23.83 0.16
N GLY A 80 -1.62 23.32 -0.99
CA GLY A 80 -2.43 24.12 -1.91
C GLY A 80 -1.62 25.23 -2.58
N GLU A 81 -2.29 26.34 -2.95
CA GLU A 81 -1.64 27.49 -3.59
C GLU A 81 -1.05 28.48 -2.58
N ASP A 82 -1.74 28.69 -1.44
CA ASP A 82 -1.41 29.74 -0.47
C ASP A 82 -1.31 29.22 0.98
N GLY A 83 -1.03 27.93 1.17
CA GLY A 83 -0.93 27.32 2.50
C GLY A 83 0.43 26.70 2.80
N TYR A 84 0.76 26.62 4.11
CA TYR A 84 1.96 25.94 4.59
C TYR A 84 1.62 25.06 5.79
N GLU A 85 2.25 23.90 5.81
CA GLU A 85 2.23 23.01 6.97
C GLU A 85 3.64 22.88 7.51
N VAL A 86 3.82 23.28 8.79
CA VAL A 86 5.09 23.22 9.51
C VAL A 86 4.97 22.19 10.60
N ARG A 87 5.79 21.15 10.54
CA ARG A 87 5.84 20.09 11.55
C ARG A 87 7.11 20.20 12.34
N THR A 88 6.96 20.26 13.65
CA THR A 88 8.07 20.39 14.59
C THR A 88 8.20 19.11 15.41
N PRO A 89 9.40 18.80 15.91
CA PRO A 89 9.56 17.81 16.97
C PRO A 89 8.78 18.23 18.23
N VAL A 90 8.87 17.45 19.28
CA VAL A 90 8.19 17.72 20.56
C VAL A 90 8.74 19.00 21.17
N LEU A 91 8.00 20.10 21.08
CA LEU A 91 8.46 21.43 21.44
C LEU A 91 8.89 21.55 22.92
N SER A 92 8.24 20.82 23.84
CA SER A 92 8.63 20.80 25.24
C SER A 92 10.03 20.25 25.51
N GLU A 93 10.56 19.41 24.63
CA GLU A 93 11.91 18.89 24.69
C GLU A 93 12.94 19.89 24.12
N GLU A 94 12.49 20.80 23.27
CA GLU A 94 13.30 21.85 22.64
C GLU A 94 13.24 23.19 23.42
N GLY A 95 12.44 23.25 24.45
CA GLY A 95 12.30 24.48 25.29
C GLY A 95 11.35 25.51 24.71
N TYR A 96 10.50 25.16 23.76
CA TYR A 96 9.50 26.02 23.14
C TYR A 96 8.09 25.58 23.53
N THR A 97 7.13 26.50 23.38
CA THR A 97 5.70 26.23 23.50
C THR A 97 5.00 26.33 22.15
N ASP A 98 3.86 25.62 21.98
CA ASP A 98 3.03 25.74 20.77
C ASP A 98 2.60 27.19 20.53
N ALA A 99 2.36 27.98 21.59
CA ALA A 99 1.95 29.36 21.48
C ALA A 99 3.06 30.28 20.94
N GLU A 100 4.30 30.08 21.35
CA GLU A 100 5.44 30.86 20.86
C GLU A 100 5.71 30.60 19.38
N VAL A 101 5.70 29.32 18.96
CA VAL A 101 5.92 28.95 17.56
C VAL A 101 4.77 29.43 16.69
N ARG A 102 3.52 29.28 17.16
CA ARG A 102 2.36 29.79 16.45
C ARG A 102 2.44 31.29 16.22
N GLN A 103 2.76 32.07 17.31
CA GLN A 103 2.86 33.51 17.20
C GLN A 103 3.96 33.93 16.21
N ALA A 104 5.13 33.30 16.24
CA ALA A 104 6.21 33.60 15.31
C ALA A 104 5.79 33.37 13.85
N LEU A 105 5.07 32.26 13.56
CA LEU A 105 4.55 31.96 12.24
C LEU A 105 3.44 32.95 11.83
N GLU A 106 2.52 33.33 12.74
CA GLU A 106 1.45 34.29 12.44
C GLU A 106 2.04 35.69 12.13
N GLU A 107 3.07 36.12 12.86
CA GLU A 107 3.74 37.39 12.61
C GLU A 107 4.48 37.46 11.29
N GLU A 108 5.18 36.35 10.89
CA GLU A 108 5.95 36.31 9.66
C GLU A 108 5.07 36.06 8.41
N LEU A 109 4.08 35.15 8.53
CA LEU A 109 3.24 34.77 7.40
C LEU A 109 2.03 35.69 7.20
N GLY A 110 1.69 36.50 8.21
CA GLY A 110 0.50 37.37 8.15
C GLY A 110 -0.81 36.61 8.02
N ALA A 111 -0.86 35.36 8.45
CA ALA A 111 -1.97 34.44 8.31
C ALA A 111 -2.33 33.78 9.65
N GLU A 112 -3.57 33.33 9.79
CA GLU A 112 -3.98 32.56 10.97
C GLU A 112 -3.36 31.16 10.93
N VAL A 113 -2.75 30.74 12.04
CA VAL A 113 -2.09 29.45 12.17
C VAL A 113 -2.85 28.55 13.14
N SER A 114 -3.37 27.45 12.64
CA SER A 114 -3.94 26.38 13.46
C SER A 114 -2.87 25.41 13.95
N VAL A 115 -3.04 24.90 15.18
CA VAL A 115 -2.05 23.99 15.81
C VAL A 115 -2.70 22.68 16.21
N THR A 116 -2.03 21.58 15.87
CA THR A 116 -2.37 20.23 16.34
C THR A 116 -1.15 19.62 16.98
N SER A 117 -1.23 19.24 18.27
CA SER A 117 -0.11 18.66 19.02
C SER A 117 -0.44 17.26 19.51
N ILE A 118 0.52 16.35 19.36
CA ILE A 118 0.42 14.96 19.78
C ILE A 118 1.58 14.62 20.70
N SER A 119 1.28 14.08 21.88
CA SER A 119 2.33 13.64 22.81
C SER A 119 3.05 12.39 22.28
N PRO A 120 4.37 12.22 22.54
CA PRO A 120 5.12 11.03 22.13
C PRO A 120 4.55 9.70 22.62
N THR A 121 4.00 9.70 23.84
CA THR A 121 3.36 8.52 24.42
C THR A 121 2.14 8.10 23.61
N PHE A 122 1.32 9.06 23.19
CA PHE A 122 0.13 8.82 22.37
C PHE A 122 0.52 8.38 20.96
N GLY A 123 1.53 9.01 20.35
CA GLY A 123 2.08 8.57 19.04
C GLY A 123 2.58 7.13 19.06
N GLY A 124 3.27 6.73 20.14
CA GLY A 124 3.70 5.34 20.33
C GLY A 124 2.53 4.34 20.45
N GLN A 125 1.44 4.74 21.09
CA GLN A 125 0.21 3.91 21.15
C GLN A 125 -0.43 3.79 19.77
N ILE A 126 -0.60 4.89 19.04
CA ILE A 126 -1.16 4.88 17.67
C ILE A 126 -0.35 3.97 16.75
N ARG A 127 0.98 4.07 16.79
CA ARG A 127 1.86 3.20 16.01
C ARG A 127 1.62 1.72 16.31
N THR A 128 1.52 1.35 17.57
CA THR A 128 1.27 -0.03 17.99
C THR A 128 -0.10 -0.51 17.52
N GLN A 129 -1.14 0.32 17.68
CA GLN A 129 -2.49 0.01 17.21
C GLN A 129 -2.58 -0.10 15.69
N ALA A 130 -1.87 0.74 14.95
CA ALA A 130 -1.80 0.67 13.49
C ALA A 130 -1.21 -0.67 13.01
N LEU A 131 -0.07 -1.08 13.60
CA LEU A 131 0.55 -2.38 13.29
C LEU A 131 -0.36 -3.56 13.65
N GLN A 132 -1.01 -3.50 14.81
CA GLN A 132 -1.97 -4.52 15.24
C GLN A 132 -3.17 -4.60 14.30
N SER A 133 -3.69 -3.47 13.84
CA SER A 133 -4.82 -3.41 12.91
C SER A 133 -4.47 -4.03 11.55
N VAL A 134 -3.30 -3.74 11.00
CA VAL A 134 -2.82 -4.36 9.75
C VAL A 134 -2.62 -5.87 9.94
N ALA A 135 -1.98 -6.29 11.03
CA ALA A 135 -1.78 -7.71 11.32
C ALA A 135 -3.11 -8.45 11.51
N ALA A 136 -4.06 -7.86 12.24
CA ALA A 136 -5.39 -8.41 12.43
C ALA A 136 -6.17 -8.50 11.12
N ALA A 137 -6.13 -7.47 10.27
CA ALA A 137 -6.76 -7.49 8.96
C ALA A 137 -6.21 -8.63 8.08
N LEU A 138 -4.89 -8.77 8.00
CA LEU A 138 -4.25 -9.87 7.25
C LEU A 138 -4.63 -11.25 7.81
N ALA A 139 -4.68 -11.41 9.12
CA ALA A 139 -5.07 -12.67 9.76
C ALA A 139 -6.55 -13.02 9.46
N ILE A 140 -7.45 -12.04 9.54
CA ILE A 140 -8.88 -12.20 9.21
C ILE A 140 -9.05 -12.56 7.73
N ILE A 141 -8.30 -11.91 6.83
CA ILE A 141 -8.31 -12.20 5.40
C ILE A 141 -7.87 -13.65 5.12
N VAL A 142 -6.76 -14.08 5.73
CA VAL A 142 -6.27 -15.48 5.60
C VAL A 142 -7.32 -16.47 6.08
N LEU A 143 -7.90 -16.21 7.25
CA LEU A 143 -8.97 -17.05 7.80
C LEU A 143 -10.17 -17.11 6.86
N PHE A 144 -10.67 -15.97 6.40
CA PHE A 144 -11.81 -15.88 5.49
C PHE A 144 -11.57 -16.65 4.19
N ILE A 145 -10.41 -16.44 3.54
CA ILE A 145 -10.09 -17.13 2.29
C ILE A 145 -9.91 -18.63 2.55
N SER A 146 -9.28 -19.04 3.66
CA SER A 146 -9.07 -20.46 4.00
C SER A 146 -10.37 -21.21 4.26
N VAL A 147 -11.40 -20.53 4.79
CA VAL A 147 -12.73 -21.10 5.01
C VAL A 147 -13.53 -21.17 3.69
N ARG A 148 -13.42 -20.15 2.85
CA ARG A 148 -14.20 -20.03 1.61
C ARG A 148 -13.57 -20.80 0.44
N PHE A 149 -12.22 -20.90 0.43
CA PHE A 149 -11.41 -21.54 -0.60
C PHE A 149 -10.41 -22.52 0.05
N GLU A 150 -9.65 -23.24 -0.78
CA GLU A 150 -8.52 -24.05 -0.29
C GLU A 150 -7.38 -23.16 0.22
N PHE A 151 -6.58 -23.64 1.15
CA PHE A 151 -5.42 -22.94 1.71
C PHE A 151 -4.43 -22.42 0.64
N SER A 152 -4.34 -23.09 -0.51
CA SER A 152 -3.53 -22.65 -1.64
C SER A 152 -3.91 -21.26 -2.17
N PHE A 153 -5.19 -20.92 -2.15
CA PHE A 153 -5.70 -19.62 -2.54
C PHE A 153 -5.36 -18.54 -1.50
N ALA A 154 -5.47 -18.88 -0.21
CA ALA A 154 -5.10 -17.98 0.87
C ALA A 154 -3.60 -17.60 0.80
N MET A 155 -2.72 -18.56 0.55
CA MET A 155 -1.28 -18.29 0.38
C MET A 155 -1.00 -17.39 -0.82
N ALA A 156 -1.66 -17.61 -1.95
CA ALA A 156 -1.49 -16.79 -3.14
C ALA A 156 -2.00 -15.36 -2.94
N ALA A 157 -3.17 -15.20 -2.30
CA ALA A 157 -3.70 -13.88 -1.94
C ALA A 157 -2.76 -13.14 -0.98
N MET A 158 -2.22 -13.82 0.04
CA MET A 158 -1.31 -13.22 1.00
C MET A 158 -0.05 -12.64 0.34
N VAL A 159 0.55 -13.39 -0.61
CA VAL A 159 1.71 -12.90 -1.37
C VAL A 159 1.36 -11.63 -2.14
N ALA A 160 0.20 -11.58 -2.78
CA ALA A 160 -0.23 -10.39 -3.52
C ALA A 160 -0.50 -9.20 -2.58
N LEU A 161 -1.17 -9.41 -1.45
CA LEU A 161 -1.46 -8.34 -0.48
C LEU A 161 -0.18 -7.77 0.15
N ILE A 162 0.78 -8.62 0.50
CA ILE A 162 2.09 -8.18 1.00
C ILE A 162 2.83 -7.36 -0.08
N HIS A 163 2.81 -7.83 -1.33
CA HIS A 163 3.35 -7.08 -2.46
C HIS A 163 2.72 -5.68 -2.55
N ASP A 164 1.40 -5.56 -2.45
CA ASP A 164 0.67 -4.30 -2.58
C ASP A 164 1.00 -3.32 -1.45
N ILE A 165 1.15 -3.82 -0.21
CA ILE A 165 1.61 -3.01 0.93
C ILE A 165 3.01 -2.45 0.65
N PHE A 166 3.96 -3.30 0.24
CA PHE A 166 5.34 -2.85 -0.01
C PHE A 166 5.43 -1.87 -1.17
N ILE A 167 4.66 -2.06 -2.24
CA ILE A 167 4.60 -1.10 -3.35
C ILE A 167 4.01 0.22 -2.87
N THR A 168 2.88 0.20 -2.17
CA THR A 168 2.23 1.43 -1.68
C THR A 168 3.15 2.21 -0.76
N MET A 169 3.72 1.55 0.24
CA MET A 169 4.62 2.18 1.20
C MET A 169 5.95 2.63 0.55
N GLY A 170 6.45 1.86 -0.42
CA GLY A 170 7.65 2.24 -1.16
C GLY A 170 7.46 3.51 -1.99
N PHE A 171 6.30 3.69 -2.62
CA PHE A 171 6.00 4.93 -3.33
C PHE A 171 5.90 6.14 -2.39
N TYR A 172 5.39 5.95 -1.15
CA TYR A 172 5.46 6.99 -0.13
C TYR A 172 6.90 7.41 0.16
N ALA A 173 7.79 6.44 0.36
CA ALA A 173 9.21 6.71 0.60
C ALA A 173 9.90 7.39 -0.60
N ILE A 174 9.58 6.99 -1.84
CA ILE A 174 10.17 7.57 -3.06
C ILE A 174 9.75 9.04 -3.24
N VAL A 175 8.46 9.33 -3.00
CA VAL A 175 7.91 10.69 -3.18
C VAL A 175 8.18 11.57 -1.95
N GLY A 176 8.60 10.99 -0.82
CA GLY A 176 8.82 11.71 0.44
C GLY A 176 7.54 12.13 1.15
N ARG A 177 6.39 11.49 0.80
CA ARG A 177 5.12 11.78 1.46
C ARG A 177 5.12 11.25 2.89
N GLU A 178 4.38 11.93 3.75
CA GLU A 178 4.25 11.55 5.14
C GLU A 178 3.35 10.34 5.32
N VAL A 179 3.80 9.42 6.15
CA VAL A 179 3.00 8.30 6.64
C VAL A 179 2.31 8.72 7.93
N ASN A 180 1.00 8.91 7.87
CA ASN A 180 0.16 9.32 9.00
C ASN A 180 -0.94 8.25 9.26
N LEU A 181 -1.82 8.51 10.23
CA LEU A 181 -2.91 7.58 10.55
C LEU A 181 -3.84 7.35 9.37
N VAL A 182 -4.08 8.39 8.55
CA VAL A 182 -4.93 8.31 7.36
C VAL A 182 -4.32 7.40 6.30
N THR A 183 -2.98 7.38 6.19
CA THR A 183 -2.25 6.43 5.32
C THR A 183 -2.53 4.97 5.73
N VAL A 184 -2.57 4.68 7.03
CA VAL A 184 -2.89 3.33 7.53
C VAL A 184 -4.31 2.92 7.15
N VAL A 185 -5.27 3.84 7.31
CA VAL A 185 -6.68 3.61 6.89
C VAL A 185 -6.76 3.35 5.39
N ALA A 186 -6.01 4.12 4.58
CA ALA A 186 -5.94 3.91 3.14
C ALA A 186 -5.36 2.52 2.78
N VAL A 187 -4.27 2.11 3.43
CA VAL A 187 -3.66 0.78 3.22
C VAL A 187 -4.67 -0.33 3.57
N LEU A 188 -5.36 -0.24 4.69
CA LEU A 188 -6.40 -1.21 5.06
C LEU A 188 -7.54 -1.27 4.02
N THR A 189 -7.93 -0.12 3.47
CA THR A 189 -8.93 -0.02 2.39
C THR A 189 -8.42 -0.68 1.10
N VAL A 190 -7.17 -0.43 0.73
CA VAL A 190 -6.51 -1.06 -0.42
C VAL A 190 -6.47 -2.58 -0.28
N LEU A 191 -6.16 -3.12 0.91
CA LEU A 191 -6.19 -4.57 1.14
C LEU A 191 -7.55 -5.17 0.81
N GLY A 192 -8.64 -4.52 1.24
CA GLY A 192 -10.01 -4.97 0.94
C GLY A 192 -10.31 -4.90 -0.56
N TYR A 193 -9.88 -3.82 -1.22
CA TYR A 193 -10.10 -3.63 -2.66
C TYR A 193 -9.31 -4.65 -3.50
N SER A 194 -8.02 -4.82 -3.24
CA SER A 194 -7.15 -5.79 -3.92
C SER A 194 -7.66 -7.22 -3.72
N LEU A 195 -8.12 -7.53 -2.49
CA LEU A 195 -8.70 -8.83 -2.19
C LEU A 195 -9.95 -9.12 -3.02
N TYR A 196 -10.81 -8.13 -3.24
CA TYR A 196 -12.03 -8.29 -4.03
C TYR A 196 -11.72 -8.75 -5.46
N ASP A 197 -10.78 -8.10 -6.15
CA ASP A 197 -10.35 -8.50 -7.49
C ASP A 197 -9.71 -9.90 -7.49
N THR A 198 -8.87 -10.18 -6.50
CA THR A 198 -8.24 -11.50 -6.34
C THR A 198 -9.29 -12.61 -6.17
N ILE A 199 -10.32 -12.38 -5.36
CA ILE A 199 -11.42 -13.35 -5.13
C ILE A 199 -12.18 -13.62 -6.43
N ILE A 200 -12.48 -12.61 -7.23
CA ILE A 200 -13.18 -12.79 -8.53
C ILE A 200 -12.37 -13.68 -9.46
N ILE A 201 -11.06 -13.46 -9.55
CA ILE A 201 -10.17 -14.30 -10.37
C ILE A 201 -10.14 -15.73 -9.83
N PHE A 202 -10.00 -15.90 -8.52
CA PHE A 202 -9.93 -17.19 -7.87
C PHE A 202 -11.22 -17.99 -7.98
N ASP A 203 -12.37 -17.34 -7.82
CA ASP A 203 -13.67 -17.98 -7.98
C ASP A 203 -13.84 -18.49 -9.42
N ARG A 204 -13.43 -17.68 -10.40
CA ARG A 204 -13.47 -18.09 -11.81
C ARG A 204 -12.52 -19.22 -12.14
N ILE A 205 -11.31 -19.24 -11.58
CA ILE A 205 -10.36 -20.36 -11.72
C ILE A 205 -10.95 -21.64 -11.09
N ARG A 206 -11.60 -21.50 -9.92
CA ARG A 206 -12.25 -22.62 -9.22
C ARG A 206 -13.43 -23.18 -9.99
N GLU A 207 -14.30 -22.32 -10.52
CA GLU A 207 -15.46 -22.75 -11.33
C GLU A 207 -15.05 -23.52 -12.58
N ASN A 208 -13.97 -23.09 -13.23
CA ASN A 208 -13.47 -23.74 -14.44
C ASN A 208 -12.59 -24.97 -14.16
N ALA A 209 -12.19 -25.21 -12.88
CA ALA A 209 -11.31 -26.32 -12.52
C ALA A 209 -12.01 -27.67 -12.66
N PRO A 210 -11.44 -28.64 -13.40
CA PRO A 210 -12.03 -29.96 -13.57
C PRO A 210 -11.94 -30.77 -12.26
N GLU A 211 -12.94 -31.62 -12.00
CA GLU A 211 -12.97 -32.51 -10.84
C GLU A 211 -11.84 -33.56 -10.85
N ALA A 212 -11.25 -33.87 -11.99
CA ALA A 212 -10.27 -34.95 -12.17
C ALA A 212 -8.83 -34.42 -12.31
N GLY A 213 -8.01 -34.69 -11.30
CA GLY A 213 -6.54 -34.72 -11.35
C GLY A 213 -5.84 -33.43 -11.74
N TYR A 214 -4.80 -33.03 -10.98
CA TYR A 214 -3.96 -31.88 -11.31
C TYR A 214 -2.96 -32.23 -12.41
N ASN A 215 -3.06 -31.55 -13.55
CA ASN A 215 -2.01 -31.49 -14.58
C ASN A 215 -1.57 -30.04 -14.72
N ARG A 216 -0.29 -29.75 -14.52
CA ARG A 216 0.26 -28.40 -14.49
C ARG A 216 -0.10 -27.59 -15.75
N GLN A 217 0.17 -28.12 -16.92
CA GLN A 217 -0.04 -27.40 -18.17
C GLN A 217 -1.53 -27.09 -18.40
N ARG A 218 -2.41 -28.06 -18.16
CA ARG A 218 -3.86 -27.85 -18.23
C ARG A 218 -4.35 -26.82 -17.22
N TYR A 219 -3.77 -26.80 -16.03
CA TYR A 219 -4.17 -25.84 -14.99
C TYR A 219 -3.70 -24.42 -15.32
N GLU A 220 -2.50 -24.26 -15.90
CA GLU A 220 -2.00 -22.97 -16.38
C GLU A 220 -2.86 -22.41 -17.52
N GLU A 221 -3.26 -23.25 -18.50
CA GLU A 221 -4.18 -22.88 -19.58
C GLU A 221 -5.56 -22.48 -19.06
N LEU A 222 -6.09 -23.26 -18.12
CA LEU A 222 -7.37 -22.99 -17.46
C LEU A 222 -7.33 -21.66 -16.70
N ALA A 223 -6.28 -21.41 -15.92
CA ALA A 223 -6.10 -20.17 -15.20
C ALA A 223 -6.01 -18.97 -16.15
N ASN A 224 -5.24 -19.07 -17.25
CA ASN A 224 -5.19 -18.04 -18.28
C ASN A 224 -6.57 -17.74 -18.88
N ASN A 225 -7.33 -18.79 -19.21
CA ASN A 225 -8.67 -18.62 -19.76
C ASN A 225 -9.65 -18.01 -18.75
N SER A 226 -9.53 -18.38 -17.47
CA SER A 226 -10.34 -17.83 -16.39
C SER A 226 -10.06 -16.34 -16.18
N ILE A 227 -8.78 -15.95 -16.17
CA ILE A 227 -8.36 -14.53 -16.07
C ILE A 227 -8.93 -13.74 -17.25
N ARG A 228 -8.81 -14.24 -18.50
CA ARG A 228 -9.35 -13.54 -19.69
C ARG A 228 -10.83 -13.26 -19.62
N GLN A 229 -11.60 -14.07 -18.90
CA GLN A 229 -13.05 -13.89 -18.73
C GLN A 229 -13.39 -12.73 -17.78
N VAL A 230 -12.54 -12.44 -16.80
CA VAL A 230 -12.82 -11.47 -15.73
C VAL A 230 -11.92 -10.22 -15.76
N VAL A 231 -10.77 -10.25 -16.45
CA VAL A 231 -9.78 -9.18 -16.43
C VAL A 231 -10.33 -7.82 -16.84
N MET A 232 -11.22 -7.77 -17.82
CA MET A 232 -11.84 -6.50 -18.24
C MET A 232 -12.73 -5.91 -17.14
N ARG A 233 -13.39 -6.76 -16.36
CA ARG A 233 -14.18 -6.32 -15.21
C ARG A 233 -13.27 -5.68 -14.14
N SER A 234 -12.17 -6.34 -13.78
CA SER A 234 -11.19 -5.80 -12.83
C SER A 234 -10.61 -4.46 -13.30
N ILE A 235 -10.25 -4.35 -14.58
CA ILE A 235 -9.74 -3.08 -15.14
C ILE A 235 -10.81 -1.98 -15.07
N TYR A 236 -12.05 -2.24 -15.48
CA TYR A 236 -13.11 -1.24 -15.45
C TYR A 236 -13.47 -0.82 -14.03
N THR A 237 -13.57 -1.75 -13.07
CA THR A 237 -13.85 -1.41 -11.68
C THR A 237 -12.73 -0.55 -11.09
N SER A 238 -11.47 -0.88 -11.36
CA SER A 238 -10.32 -0.08 -10.90
C SER A 238 -10.31 1.31 -11.52
N VAL A 239 -10.50 1.42 -12.83
CA VAL A 239 -10.56 2.74 -13.51
C VAL A 239 -11.71 3.59 -12.95
N CYS A 240 -12.91 3.02 -12.79
CA CYS A 240 -14.05 3.76 -12.22
C CYS A 240 -13.78 4.22 -10.78
N THR A 241 -13.08 3.42 -9.97
CA THR A 241 -12.71 3.79 -8.60
C THR A 241 -11.60 4.85 -8.59
N LEU A 242 -10.65 4.79 -9.53
CA LEU A 242 -9.55 5.75 -9.60
C LEU A 242 -9.99 7.15 -10.06
N ILE A 243 -11.08 7.30 -10.81
CA ILE A 243 -11.57 8.62 -11.23
C ILE A 243 -11.82 9.56 -10.06
N PRO A 244 -12.67 9.23 -9.06
CA PRO A 244 -12.87 10.10 -7.90
C PRO A 244 -11.61 10.21 -7.02
N VAL A 245 -10.77 9.18 -6.97
CA VAL A 245 -9.50 9.22 -6.23
C VAL A 245 -8.55 10.24 -6.84
N VAL A 246 -8.44 10.29 -8.18
CA VAL A 246 -7.61 11.29 -8.86
C VAL A 246 -8.18 12.70 -8.65
N ALA A 247 -9.50 12.87 -8.68
CA ALA A 247 -10.11 14.15 -8.36
C ALA A 247 -9.78 14.60 -6.93
N LEU A 248 -9.85 13.68 -5.97
CA LEU A 248 -9.46 13.95 -4.58
C LEU A 248 -7.97 14.25 -4.43
N LEU A 249 -7.10 13.62 -5.22
CA LEU A 249 -5.67 13.89 -5.23
C LEU A 249 -5.34 15.30 -5.73
N ILE A 250 -6.10 15.80 -6.71
CA ILE A 250 -5.87 17.12 -7.34
C ILE A 250 -6.50 18.26 -6.51
N PHE A 251 -7.71 18.05 -6.01
CA PHE A 251 -8.52 19.09 -5.36
C PHE A 251 -8.62 18.94 -3.85
N GLY A 252 -8.11 17.84 -3.27
CA GLY A 252 -8.15 17.60 -1.82
C GLY A 252 -7.08 18.41 -1.09
N GLU A 253 -7.38 18.78 0.15
CA GLU A 253 -6.40 19.31 1.08
C GLU A 253 -5.32 18.25 1.40
N SER A 254 -4.21 18.64 2.06
CA SER A 254 -3.03 17.81 2.28
C SER A 254 -3.35 16.40 2.76
N THR A 255 -4.13 16.28 3.83
CA THR A 255 -4.52 14.98 4.43
C THR A 255 -5.34 14.12 3.47
N LEU A 256 -6.29 14.72 2.74
CA LEU A 256 -7.11 14.02 1.76
C LEU A 256 -6.30 13.65 0.52
N SER A 257 -5.34 14.48 0.12
CA SER A 257 -4.40 14.20 -0.98
C SER A 257 -3.49 13.01 -0.64
N ASP A 258 -3.00 12.91 0.61
CA ASP A 258 -2.22 11.77 1.07
C ASP A 258 -3.05 10.47 1.06
N PHE A 259 -4.27 10.53 1.56
CA PHE A 259 -5.21 9.41 1.45
C PHE A 259 -5.43 8.96 0.00
N ALA A 260 -5.72 9.92 -0.88
CA ALA A 260 -5.95 9.66 -2.30
C ALA A 260 -4.71 9.10 -2.99
N PHE A 261 -3.52 9.57 -2.64
CA PHE A 261 -2.27 9.03 -3.18
C PHE A 261 -2.06 7.56 -2.79
N ALA A 262 -2.31 7.20 -1.51
CA ALA A 262 -2.24 5.81 -1.07
C ALA A 262 -3.23 4.92 -1.83
N LEU A 263 -4.47 5.40 -2.00
CA LEU A 263 -5.48 4.67 -2.77
C LEU A 263 -5.10 4.54 -4.24
N LEU A 264 -4.57 5.60 -4.87
CA LEU A 264 -4.15 5.58 -6.27
C LEU A 264 -3.09 4.50 -6.51
N VAL A 265 -2.01 4.55 -5.74
CA VAL A 265 -0.90 3.59 -5.85
C VAL A 265 -1.37 2.18 -5.48
N GLY A 266 -2.08 2.05 -4.36
CA GLY A 266 -2.52 0.77 -3.83
C GLY A 266 -3.53 0.06 -4.73
N ILE A 267 -4.53 0.76 -5.27
CA ILE A 267 -5.52 0.18 -6.20
C ILE A 267 -4.83 -0.23 -7.52
N ALA A 268 -3.94 0.61 -8.05
CA ALA A 268 -3.19 0.26 -9.26
C ALA A 268 -2.31 -0.97 -9.04
N ALA A 269 -1.57 -1.03 -7.92
CA ALA A 269 -0.75 -2.18 -7.53
C ALA A 269 -1.62 -3.43 -7.32
N GLY A 270 -2.75 -3.32 -6.63
CA GLY A 270 -3.68 -4.42 -6.35
C GLY A 270 -4.32 -5.00 -7.60
N THR A 271 -4.70 -4.14 -8.55
CA THR A 271 -5.22 -4.60 -9.85
C THR A 271 -4.16 -5.38 -10.63
N TYR A 272 -2.91 -4.89 -10.61
CA TYR A 272 -1.80 -5.60 -11.22
C TYR A 272 -1.51 -6.92 -10.50
N SER A 273 -1.38 -6.91 -9.17
CA SER A 273 -0.96 -8.06 -8.39
C SER A 273 -1.98 -9.20 -8.42
N SER A 274 -3.27 -8.90 -8.43
CA SER A 274 -4.35 -9.89 -8.54
C SER A 274 -4.24 -10.73 -9.82
N ILE A 275 -3.84 -10.09 -10.93
CA ILE A 275 -3.73 -10.75 -12.25
C ILE A 275 -2.36 -11.41 -12.42
N PHE A 276 -1.27 -10.68 -12.13
CA PHE A 276 0.09 -11.06 -12.53
C PHE A 276 0.92 -11.69 -11.39
N ILE A 277 0.43 -11.62 -10.14
CA ILE A 277 1.11 -12.22 -8.98
C ILE A 277 0.24 -13.34 -8.37
N ALA A 278 -1.00 -13.03 -7.93
CA ALA A 278 -1.83 -13.99 -7.21
C ALA A 278 -2.12 -15.27 -8.02
N ALA A 279 -2.55 -15.12 -9.27
CA ALA A 279 -2.89 -16.27 -10.11
C ALA A 279 -1.67 -17.15 -10.47
N PRO A 280 -0.51 -16.60 -10.91
CA PRO A 280 0.70 -17.40 -11.08
C PRO A 280 1.20 -18.07 -9.79
N VAL A 281 1.18 -17.37 -8.64
CA VAL A 281 1.57 -17.96 -7.35
C VAL A 281 0.67 -19.15 -7.00
N LEU A 282 -0.64 -19.03 -7.21
CA LEU A 282 -1.58 -20.14 -7.02
C LEU A 282 -1.21 -21.35 -7.86
N CYS A 283 -0.93 -21.15 -9.15
CA CYS A 283 -0.56 -22.22 -10.07
C CYS A 283 0.76 -22.90 -9.68
N LEU A 284 1.77 -22.11 -9.33
CA LEU A 284 3.07 -22.62 -8.86
C LEU A 284 2.94 -23.39 -7.55
N TYR A 285 2.16 -22.91 -6.60
CA TYR A 285 1.94 -23.58 -5.32
C TYR A 285 1.21 -24.91 -5.50
N LYS A 286 0.17 -24.95 -6.33
CA LYS A 286 -0.54 -26.20 -6.66
C LYS A 286 0.36 -27.20 -7.37
N ALA A 287 1.22 -26.75 -8.30
CA ALA A 287 2.21 -27.59 -8.97
C ALA A 287 3.21 -28.20 -7.97
N TRP A 288 3.75 -27.40 -7.07
CA TRP A 288 4.68 -27.85 -6.03
C TRP A 288 4.04 -28.89 -5.11
N ARG A 289 2.80 -28.65 -4.65
CA ARG A 289 2.06 -29.59 -3.80
C ARG A 289 1.78 -30.90 -4.49
N ALA A 290 1.37 -30.90 -5.77
CA ALA A 290 1.13 -32.11 -6.55
C ALA A 290 2.40 -32.95 -6.73
N GLY A 291 3.54 -32.31 -6.97
CA GLY A 291 4.85 -33.00 -7.07
C GLY A 291 5.25 -33.71 -5.79
N ARG A 292 4.99 -33.13 -4.63
CA ARG A 292 5.26 -33.75 -3.32
C ARG A 292 4.41 -34.99 -3.04
N VAL A 293 3.12 -34.93 -3.37
CA VAL A 293 2.21 -36.08 -3.19
C VAL A 293 2.61 -37.24 -4.13
N GLY A 294 3.00 -36.95 -5.37
CA GLY A 294 3.47 -37.96 -6.34
C GLY A 294 4.78 -38.65 -5.90
N SER A 295 5.73 -37.90 -5.34
CA SER A 295 6.98 -38.48 -4.84
C SER A 295 6.80 -39.35 -3.58
N GLY A 296 5.87 -38.95 -2.69
CA GLY A 296 5.53 -39.74 -1.51
C GLY A 296 4.89 -41.10 -1.84
N ARG A 297 3.96 -41.10 -2.82
CA ARG A 297 3.34 -42.34 -3.31
C ARG A 297 4.33 -43.29 -3.98
N ARG A 298 5.29 -42.78 -4.76
CA ARG A 298 6.34 -43.60 -5.38
C ARG A 298 7.26 -44.22 -4.34
N ARG A 299 7.67 -43.48 -3.28
CA ARG A 299 8.48 -44.02 -2.20
C ARG A 299 7.74 -45.10 -1.39
N ALA A 300 6.45 -44.88 -1.07
CA ALA A 300 5.63 -45.88 -0.38
C ALA A 300 5.42 -47.14 -1.19
N ALA A 301 5.25 -47.04 -2.53
CA ALA A 301 5.14 -48.18 -3.41
C ALA A 301 6.45 -48.98 -3.53
N GLN A 302 7.61 -48.32 -3.52
CA GLN A 302 8.94 -48.98 -3.53
C GLN A 302 9.24 -49.68 -2.22
N SER A 303 8.87 -49.12 -1.06
CA SER A 303 9.04 -49.76 0.25
C SER A 303 8.08 -50.91 0.51
N ALA A 304 6.97 -51.02 -0.22
CA ALA A 304 6.03 -52.15 -0.14
C ALA A 304 6.40 -53.31 -1.07
N SER A 305 7.33 -53.09 -2.02
CA SER A 305 7.81 -54.11 -2.95
C SER A 305 9.18 -54.69 -2.60
N SER A 306 9.84 -54.20 -1.56
CA SER A 306 11.07 -54.74 -0.91
C SER A 306 10.72 -55.50 0.36
#